data_f61770a5aef55b6c50f6956daae6eb99
#
_entry.id   f61770a5aef55b6c50f6956daae6eb99
#
_cell.length_a   1.000
_cell.length_b   1.000
_cell.length_c   1.000
_cell.angle_alpha   90.00
_cell.angle_beta   90.00
_cell.angle_gamma   90.00
#
_symmetry.space_group_name_H-M   'P 1'
#
loop_
_entity.id
_entity.type
_entity.pdbx_description
1 polymer ?
#
loop_
_entity_poly.entity_id
_entity_poly.type
_entity_poly.pdbx_seq_one_letter_code
_entity_poly.pdbx_strand_id
1 'polypeptide(L)'
;RFAACRIFSKRHSFNQHMKDGYRRFLVITIVLLSAFLIVVVLRKVSDNPGLLEFIQNSGPRYQQSTPDSVTLKKKPALTKKDVSILSQMNDEFARISASVMPAVVSINTAGHESKQVRDRFGRISTLKEATTGQGSGVIVSSEGHVLTNYHVVARMEKIDVRLADGRTLHASVIGTDSALDIAVLKLQNQGPFEAISFGDSDAVREGNIVLAFGNPFG
;
A
#
# COMPACT_ATOMS: atom_id res chain seq x y z
N ARG A 1 1.95 53.35 -49.79
CA ARG A 1 1.32 52.09 -49.22
C ARG A 1 2.03 51.54 -47.96
N PHE A 2 3.19 52.09 -47.56
CA PHE A 2 3.93 51.57 -46.36
C PHE A 2 3.64 52.31 -45.04
N ALA A 3 3.02 53.48 -45.03
CA ALA A 3 2.76 54.24 -43.81
C ALA A 3 1.50 53.82 -43.07
N ALA A 4 0.48 53.31 -43.72
CA ALA A 4 -0.78 52.87 -43.12
C ALA A 4 -0.66 51.59 -42.28
N CYS A 5 0.27 50.69 -42.65
CA CYS A 5 0.47 49.40 -41.95
C CYS A 5 1.14 49.59 -40.54
N ARG A 6 1.95 50.63 -40.36
CA ARG A 6 2.66 50.91 -39.09
C ARG A 6 1.76 51.54 -38.02
N ILE A 7 0.73 52.25 -38.43
CA ILE A 7 -0.23 52.90 -37.50
C ILE A 7 -1.20 51.84 -36.94
N PHE A 8 -1.60 50.87 -37.76
CA PHE A 8 -2.53 49.83 -37.34
C PHE A 8 -1.89 48.82 -36.36
N SER A 9 -0.60 48.49 -36.52
CA SER A 9 0.16 47.62 -35.61
C SER A 9 0.36 48.25 -34.23
N LYS A 10 0.63 49.56 -34.15
CA LYS A 10 0.80 50.28 -32.88
C LYS A 10 -0.51 50.40 -32.08
N ARG A 11 -1.65 50.51 -32.77
CA ARG A 11 -2.97 50.62 -32.10
C ARG A 11 -3.43 49.29 -31.50
N HIS A 12 -3.06 48.17 -32.10
CA HIS A 12 -3.38 46.83 -31.57
C HIS A 12 -2.52 46.46 -30.34
N SER A 13 -1.23 46.79 -30.36
CA SER A 13 -0.33 46.62 -29.23
C SER A 13 -0.72 47.47 -28.02
N PHE A 14 -1.13 48.73 -28.23
CA PHE A 14 -1.57 49.62 -27.14
C PHE A 14 -2.86 49.13 -26.46
N ASN A 15 -3.80 48.57 -27.23
CA ASN A 15 -5.07 48.03 -26.70
C ASN A 15 -4.89 46.72 -25.93
N GLN A 16 -3.88 45.90 -26.29
CA GLN A 16 -3.54 44.70 -25.53
C GLN A 16 -2.88 45.02 -24.19
N HIS A 17 -1.93 45.98 -24.15
CA HIS A 17 -1.29 46.41 -22.91
C HIS A 17 -2.27 47.04 -21.90
N MET A 18 -3.27 47.77 -22.40
CA MET A 18 -4.30 48.34 -21.55
C MET A 18 -5.24 47.26 -20.96
N LYS A 19 -5.57 46.23 -21.72
CA LYS A 19 -6.37 45.09 -21.23
C LYS A 19 -5.61 44.24 -20.19
N ASP A 20 -4.32 44.06 -20.37
CA ASP A 20 -3.47 43.32 -19.42
C ASP A 20 -3.25 44.13 -18.12
N GLY A 21 -3.09 45.43 -18.20
CA GLY A 21 -3.03 46.30 -17.04
C GLY A 21 -4.33 46.26 -16.21
N TYR A 22 -5.47 46.39 -16.89
CA TYR A 22 -6.78 46.30 -16.24
C TYR A 22 -7.04 44.93 -15.59
N ARG A 23 -6.67 43.84 -16.26
CA ARG A 23 -6.79 42.45 -15.68
C ARG A 23 -5.91 42.28 -14.44
N ARG A 24 -4.68 42.78 -14.47
CA ARG A 24 -3.77 42.75 -13.30
C ARG A 24 -4.32 43.59 -12.15
N PHE A 25 -4.83 44.78 -12.44
CA PHE A 25 -5.46 45.64 -11.45
C PHE A 25 -6.69 44.97 -10.83
N LEU A 26 -7.54 44.37 -11.65
CA LEU A 26 -8.75 43.64 -11.19
C LEU A 26 -8.40 42.45 -10.32
N VAL A 27 -7.39 41.66 -10.68
CA VAL A 27 -6.90 40.52 -9.87
C VAL A 27 -6.36 41.01 -8.52
N ILE A 28 -5.54 42.06 -8.52
CA ILE A 28 -5.01 42.63 -7.27
C ILE A 28 -6.13 43.16 -6.37
N THR A 29 -7.13 43.81 -6.95
CA THR A 29 -8.29 44.30 -6.19
C THR A 29 -9.10 43.18 -5.58
N ILE A 30 -9.33 42.07 -6.32
CA ILE A 30 -10.03 40.87 -5.81
C ILE A 30 -9.24 40.22 -4.67
N VAL A 31 -7.91 40.10 -4.81
CA VAL A 31 -7.04 39.53 -3.76
C VAL A 31 -7.06 40.41 -2.51
N LEU A 32 -7.00 41.71 -2.65
CA LEU A 32 -7.07 42.65 -1.52
C LEU A 32 -8.44 42.61 -0.82
N LEU A 33 -9.54 42.55 -1.61
CA LEU A 33 -10.88 42.43 -1.06
C LEU A 33 -11.07 41.10 -0.34
N SER A 34 -10.57 39.98 -0.89
CA SER A 34 -10.62 38.69 -0.22
C SER A 34 -9.80 38.65 1.06
N ALA A 35 -8.60 39.21 1.06
CA ALA A 35 -7.78 39.31 2.26
C ALA A 35 -8.46 40.22 3.32
N PHE A 36 -9.06 41.34 2.93
CA PHE A 36 -9.81 42.20 3.84
C PHE A 36 -11.03 41.44 4.44
N LEU A 37 -11.78 40.71 3.61
CA LEU A 37 -12.91 39.90 4.07
C LEU A 37 -12.48 38.84 5.10
N ILE A 38 -11.36 38.16 4.83
CA ILE A 38 -10.78 37.16 5.76
C ILE A 38 -10.45 37.84 7.10
N VAL A 39 -9.79 39.00 7.08
CA VAL A 39 -9.46 39.72 8.32
C VAL A 39 -10.72 40.15 9.09
N VAL A 40 -11.75 40.64 8.39
CA VAL A 40 -13.03 40.99 9.02
C VAL A 40 -13.71 39.81 9.65
N VAL A 41 -13.71 38.67 8.95
CA VAL A 41 -14.29 37.40 9.46
C VAL A 41 -13.50 36.91 10.69
N LEU A 42 -12.16 36.90 10.62
CA LEU A 42 -11.31 36.52 11.75
C LEU A 42 -11.52 37.42 12.97
N ARG A 43 -11.65 38.74 12.74
CA ARG A 43 -11.91 39.68 13.81
C ARG A 43 -13.29 39.44 14.44
N LYS A 44 -14.32 39.23 13.62
CA LYS A 44 -15.67 38.90 14.10
C LYS A 44 -15.76 37.58 14.84
N VAL A 45 -14.94 36.60 14.48
CA VAL A 45 -14.82 35.32 15.20
C VAL A 45 -14.06 35.52 16.53
N SER A 46 -13.01 36.36 16.53
CA SER A 46 -12.24 36.70 17.76
C SER A 46 -13.07 37.49 18.78
N ASP A 47 -13.94 38.38 18.31
CA ASP A 47 -14.79 39.21 19.17
C ASP A 47 -16.03 38.47 19.71
N ASN A 48 -16.30 37.23 19.24
CA ASN A 48 -17.38 36.38 19.70
C ASN A 48 -16.87 35.04 20.25
N PRO A 49 -16.46 35.00 21.52
CA PRO A 49 -15.94 33.76 22.15
C PRO A 49 -16.95 32.60 22.11
N GLY A 50 -18.25 32.89 22.10
CA GLY A 50 -19.31 31.87 22.00
C GLY A 50 -19.34 31.14 20.64
N LEU A 51 -18.83 31.75 19.56
CA LEU A 51 -18.77 31.12 18.25
C LEU A 51 -17.61 30.11 18.16
N LEU A 52 -16.51 30.40 18.81
CA LEU A 52 -15.38 29.46 18.98
C LEU A 52 -15.78 28.26 19.84
N GLU A 53 -16.53 28.50 20.90
CA GLU A 53 -17.06 27.45 21.79
C GLU A 53 -18.08 26.55 21.06
N PHE A 54 -18.92 27.15 20.20
CA PHE A 54 -19.85 26.39 19.36
C PHE A 54 -19.11 25.52 18.33
N ILE A 55 -18.06 26.01 17.66
CA ILE A 55 -17.28 25.24 16.69
C ILE A 55 -16.49 24.12 17.40
N GLN A 56 -15.90 24.39 18.56
CA GLN A 56 -15.18 23.41 19.36
C GLN A 56 -16.10 22.34 19.96
N ASN A 57 -17.36 22.69 20.25
CA ASN A 57 -18.35 21.79 20.84
C ASN A 57 -19.23 21.07 19.84
N SER A 58 -19.12 21.36 18.51
CA SER A 58 -19.92 20.72 17.44
C SER A 58 -19.35 19.39 16.96
N GLY A 59 -18.20 18.95 17.49
CA GLY A 59 -17.70 17.59 17.26
C GLY A 59 -18.64 16.57 17.95
N PRO A 60 -18.74 15.33 17.43
CA PRO A 60 -19.46 14.28 18.10
C PRO A 60 -18.85 14.15 19.50
N ARG A 61 -19.61 14.58 20.52
CA ARG A 61 -19.24 14.35 21.92
C ARG A 61 -19.36 12.85 22.16
N TYR A 62 -18.25 12.14 22.00
CA TYR A 62 -18.10 10.90 22.73
C TYR A 62 -18.16 11.30 24.22
N GLN A 63 -19.32 11.17 24.83
CA GLN A 63 -19.39 11.13 26.28
C GLN A 63 -18.47 9.98 26.68
N GLN A 64 -17.30 10.31 27.17
CA GLN A 64 -16.56 9.38 28.01
C GLN A 64 -17.45 9.14 29.23
N SER A 65 -18.40 8.20 29.06
CA SER A 65 -18.96 7.56 30.23
C SER A 65 -17.76 6.92 30.92
N THR A 66 -17.32 7.50 32.05
CA THR A 66 -16.48 6.75 32.98
C THR A 66 -17.18 5.42 33.17
N PRO A 67 -16.60 4.30 32.78
CA PRO A 67 -17.26 3.03 32.94
C PRO A 67 -17.48 2.88 34.46
N ASP A 68 -18.72 2.89 34.87
CA ASP A 68 -19.08 2.32 36.16
C ASP A 68 -18.32 1.01 36.27
N SER A 69 -17.66 0.81 37.40
CA SER A 69 -16.74 -0.30 37.65
C SER A 69 -17.19 -1.59 36.94
N VAL A 70 -16.57 -1.84 35.75
CA VAL A 70 -16.83 -3.09 35.00
C VAL A 70 -16.18 -4.21 35.78
N THR A 71 -16.98 -4.92 36.54
CA THR A 71 -16.52 -6.11 37.25
C THR A 71 -16.40 -7.25 36.23
N LEU A 72 -15.20 -7.43 35.69
CA LEU A 72 -14.91 -8.58 34.81
C LEU A 72 -15.07 -9.87 35.66
N LYS A 73 -15.83 -10.84 35.12
CA LYS A 73 -15.89 -12.16 35.75
C LYS A 73 -14.49 -12.75 35.82
N LYS A 74 -13.99 -12.97 37.04
CA LYS A 74 -12.66 -13.54 37.31
C LYS A 74 -12.52 -15.01 36.90
N LYS A 75 -13.63 -15.73 36.67
CA LYS A 75 -13.62 -17.12 36.22
C LYS A 75 -14.27 -17.22 34.84
N PRO A 76 -13.62 -17.83 33.87
CA PRO A 76 -14.26 -18.17 32.61
C PRO A 76 -15.44 -19.11 32.84
N ALA A 77 -16.52 -18.93 32.07
CA ALA A 77 -17.73 -19.75 32.19
C ALA A 77 -17.45 -21.23 31.82
N LEU A 78 -16.41 -21.47 31.02
CA LEU A 78 -15.93 -22.80 30.59
C LEU A 78 -14.47 -22.96 30.99
N THR A 79 -14.11 -24.15 31.47
CA THR A 79 -12.73 -24.52 31.74
C THR A 79 -12.14 -25.31 30.56
N LYS A 80 -10.79 -25.43 30.48
CA LYS A 80 -10.14 -26.29 29.45
C LYS A 80 -10.63 -27.73 29.49
N LYS A 81 -11.10 -28.23 30.63
CA LYS A 81 -11.68 -29.56 30.76
C LYS A 81 -13.02 -29.72 30.05
N ASP A 82 -13.84 -28.67 30.07
CA ASP A 82 -15.19 -28.68 29.49
C ASP A 82 -15.14 -28.69 27.94
N VAL A 83 -14.00 -28.30 27.37
CA VAL A 83 -13.74 -28.20 25.91
C VAL A 83 -12.46 -28.94 25.52
N SER A 84 -12.18 -30.10 26.13
CA SER A 84 -10.91 -30.77 25.99
C SER A 84 -10.51 -31.13 24.55
N ILE A 85 -11.46 -31.56 23.72
CA ILE A 85 -11.23 -31.85 22.30
C ILE A 85 -10.84 -30.60 21.53
N LEU A 86 -11.56 -29.50 21.71
CA LEU A 86 -11.25 -28.22 21.06
C LEU A 86 -9.90 -27.66 21.51
N SER A 87 -9.57 -27.83 22.81
CA SER A 87 -8.25 -27.44 23.31
C SER A 87 -7.13 -28.26 22.70
N GLN A 88 -7.29 -29.58 22.56
CA GLN A 88 -6.33 -30.45 21.89
C GLN A 88 -6.15 -30.07 20.42
N MET A 89 -7.25 -29.87 19.68
CA MET A 89 -7.18 -29.38 18.28
C MET A 89 -6.45 -28.08 18.15
N ASN A 90 -6.72 -27.10 19.05
CA ASN A 90 -6.03 -25.82 19.06
C ASN A 90 -4.52 -25.99 19.27
N ASP A 91 -4.13 -26.84 20.22
CA ASP A 91 -2.72 -27.14 20.51
C ASP A 91 -2.04 -27.83 19.32
N GLU A 92 -2.75 -28.71 18.59
CA GLU A 92 -2.25 -29.33 17.34
C GLU A 92 -2.05 -28.29 16.24
N PHE A 93 -3.03 -27.41 15.99
CA PHE A 93 -2.88 -26.35 14.98
C PHE A 93 -1.76 -25.37 15.32
N ALA A 94 -1.58 -25.05 16.60
CA ALA A 94 -0.46 -24.23 17.05
C ALA A 94 0.89 -24.89 16.77
N ARG A 95 1.00 -26.21 17.01
CA ARG A 95 2.22 -26.98 16.71
C ARG A 95 2.50 -27.06 15.20
N ILE A 96 1.48 -27.33 14.39
CA ILE A 96 1.61 -27.32 12.93
C ILE A 96 2.10 -25.95 12.46
N SER A 97 1.45 -24.88 12.91
CA SER A 97 1.85 -23.51 12.54
C SER A 97 3.30 -23.22 12.95
N ALA A 98 3.70 -23.56 14.15
CA ALA A 98 5.06 -23.37 14.63
C ALA A 98 6.11 -24.13 13.81
N SER A 99 5.75 -25.31 13.27
CA SER A 99 6.66 -26.11 12.43
C SER A 99 6.73 -25.61 10.98
N VAL A 100 5.67 -24.99 10.47
CA VAL A 100 5.60 -24.53 9.07
C VAL A 100 6.14 -23.11 8.90
N MET A 101 5.83 -22.20 9.85
CA MET A 101 6.16 -20.76 9.73
C MET A 101 7.63 -20.45 9.48
N PRO A 102 8.63 -21.19 10.01
CA PRO A 102 10.03 -20.94 9.71
C PRO A 102 10.39 -21.08 8.22
N ALA A 103 9.65 -21.92 7.47
CA ALA A 103 9.85 -22.11 6.04
C ALA A 103 9.06 -21.12 5.17
N VAL A 104 8.09 -20.39 5.74
CA VAL A 104 7.28 -19.41 5.01
C VAL A 104 8.02 -18.09 4.93
N VAL A 105 8.12 -17.54 3.72
CA VAL A 105 8.86 -16.30 3.45
C VAL A 105 7.97 -15.25 2.80
N SER A 106 8.31 -13.99 3.03
CA SER A 106 7.75 -12.85 2.29
C SER A 106 8.67 -12.50 1.12
N ILE A 107 8.09 -12.24 -0.04
CA ILE A 107 8.80 -11.89 -1.27
C ILE A 107 8.42 -10.47 -1.67
N ASN A 108 9.43 -9.60 -1.76
CA ASN A 108 9.30 -8.24 -2.26
C ASN A 108 10.03 -8.15 -3.60
N THR A 109 9.35 -7.62 -4.60
CA THR A 109 9.90 -7.51 -5.94
C THR A 109 9.87 -6.08 -6.43
N ALA A 110 10.85 -5.73 -7.27
CA ALA A 110 10.90 -4.45 -7.94
C ALA A 110 11.31 -4.65 -9.41
N GLY A 111 10.73 -3.86 -10.29
CA GLY A 111 10.99 -3.91 -11.72
C GLY A 111 10.53 -2.65 -12.41
N HIS A 112 10.52 -2.68 -13.74
CA HIS A 112 10.02 -1.57 -14.56
C HIS A 112 9.00 -2.09 -15.55
N GLU A 113 7.87 -1.41 -15.62
CA GLU A 113 6.87 -1.64 -16.66
C GLU A 113 7.03 -0.60 -17.77
N SER A 114 7.08 -1.07 -19.02
CA SER A 114 7.16 -0.19 -20.18
C SER A 114 5.77 0.12 -20.69
N LYS A 115 5.33 1.37 -20.49
CA LYS A 115 4.03 1.86 -20.95
C LYS A 115 4.20 2.74 -22.20
N GLN A 116 3.52 2.39 -23.28
CA GLN A 116 3.46 3.27 -24.44
C GLN A 116 2.47 4.42 -24.18
N VAL A 117 2.98 5.64 -24.20
CA VAL A 117 2.17 6.85 -24.05
C VAL A 117 2.18 7.61 -25.37
N ARG A 118 0.99 7.95 -25.86
CA ARG A 118 0.84 8.79 -27.05
C ARG A 118 0.63 10.24 -26.61
N ASP A 119 1.50 11.14 -27.10
CA ASP A 119 1.34 12.57 -26.86
C ASP A 119 0.20 13.16 -27.73
N ARG A 120 -0.17 14.42 -27.46
CA ARG A 120 -1.22 15.10 -28.22
C ARG A 120 -0.86 15.36 -29.69
N PHE A 121 0.38 15.11 -30.11
CA PHE A 121 0.85 15.20 -31.49
C PHE A 121 0.92 13.83 -32.17
N GLY A 122 0.41 12.77 -31.49
CA GLY A 122 0.39 11.40 -32.01
C GLY A 122 1.72 10.65 -31.93
N ARG A 123 2.75 11.22 -31.29
CA ARG A 123 4.04 10.56 -31.11
C ARG A 123 3.92 9.53 -30.00
N ILE A 124 4.43 8.33 -30.25
CA ILE A 124 4.48 7.24 -29.27
C ILE A 124 5.84 7.32 -28.57
N SER A 125 5.83 7.46 -27.27
CA SER A 125 7.00 7.36 -26.41
C SER A 125 6.82 6.20 -25.42
N THR A 126 7.91 5.51 -25.11
CA THR A 126 7.91 4.45 -24.09
C THR A 126 8.34 5.06 -22.76
N LEU A 127 7.43 5.08 -21.82
CA LEU A 127 7.72 5.48 -20.43
C LEU A 127 8.01 4.22 -19.62
N LYS A 128 9.16 4.19 -18.94
CA LYS A 128 9.46 3.17 -17.94
C LYS A 128 8.94 3.63 -16.59
N GLU A 129 7.98 2.90 -16.04
CA GLU A 129 7.40 3.16 -14.74
C GLU A 129 7.91 2.10 -13.76
N ALA A 130 8.41 2.54 -12.58
CA ALA A 130 8.83 1.61 -11.55
C ALA A 130 7.61 0.88 -10.98
N THR A 131 7.69 -0.44 -10.89
CA THR A 131 6.66 -1.29 -10.31
C THR A 131 7.22 -2.11 -9.18
N THR A 132 6.40 -2.38 -8.16
CA THR A 132 6.75 -3.25 -7.03
C THR A 132 5.68 -4.30 -6.86
N GLY A 133 6.06 -5.48 -6.44
CA GLY A 133 5.16 -6.58 -6.13
C GLY A 133 5.47 -7.17 -4.76
N GLN A 134 4.49 -7.82 -4.18
CA GLN A 134 4.63 -8.56 -2.93
C GLN A 134 3.93 -9.91 -3.06
N GLY A 135 4.49 -10.90 -2.39
CA GLY A 135 3.93 -12.24 -2.36
C GLY A 135 4.52 -13.08 -1.23
N SER A 136 4.13 -14.32 -1.18
CA SER A 136 4.66 -15.30 -0.26
C SER A 136 5.36 -16.41 -1.02
N GLY A 137 6.29 -17.09 -0.35
CA GLY A 137 6.92 -18.30 -0.84
C GLY A 137 7.17 -19.29 0.29
N VAL A 138 7.60 -20.46 -0.07
CA VAL A 138 7.92 -21.56 0.87
C VAL A 138 9.31 -22.10 0.53
N ILE A 139 10.18 -22.21 1.53
CA ILE A 139 11.48 -22.83 1.38
C ILE A 139 11.28 -24.35 1.32
N VAL A 140 11.75 -24.97 0.24
CA VAL A 140 11.56 -26.40 -0.04
C VAL A 140 12.85 -27.20 0.01
N SER A 141 13.98 -26.55 0.25
CA SER A 141 15.26 -27.24 0.45
C SER A 141 16.19 -26.49 1.39
N SER A 142 17.07 -27.23 2.08
CA SER A 142 18.10 -26.66 2.95
C SER A 142 19.12 -25.78 2.22
N GLU A 143 19.24 -25.93 0.91
CA GLU A 143 20.11 -25.13 0.04
C GLU A 143 19.45 -23.77 -0.33
N GLY A 144 18.19 -23.51 0.07
CA GLY A 144 17.50 -22.25 -0.14
C GLY A 144 16.76 -22.16 -1.48
N HIS A 145 16.13 -23.25 -1.93
CA HIS A 145 15.14 -23.19 -2.99
C HIS A 145 13.81 -22.74 -2.40
N VAL A 146 13.20 -21.76 -3.04
CA VAL A 146 11.91 -21.17 -2.63
C VAL A 146 10.90 -21.37 -3.73
N LEU A 147 9.76 -21.97 -3.41
CA LEU A 147 8.61 -22.10 -4.29
C LEU A 147 7.67 -20.92 -4.09
N THR A 148 7.26 -20.28 -5.18
CA THR A 148 6.31 -19.15 -5.17
C THR A 148 5.47 -19.16 -6.44
N ASN A 149 4.55 -18.21 -6.57
CA ASN A 149 3.78 -18.03 -7.79
C ASN A 149 4.58 -17.27 -8.85
N TYR A 150 4.37 -17.63 -10.12
CA TYR A 150 5.00 -16.96 -11.27
C TYR A 150 4.64 -15.49 -11.35
N HIS A 151 3.37 -15.12 -11.13
CA HIS A 151 2.92 -13.73 -11.23
C HIS A 151 3.61 -12.80 -10.21
N VAL A 152 4.13 -13.32 -9.08
CA VAL A 152 4.88 -12.54 -8.08
C VAL A 152 6.22 -12.06 -8.64
N VAL A 153 6.87 -12.86 -9.48
CA VAL A 153 8.23 -12.62 -9.98
C VAL A 153 8.28 -12.26 -11.46
N ALA A 154 7.15 -12.37 -12.16
CA ALA A 154 7.08 -12.09 -13.59
C ALA A 154 7.47 -10.65 -13.90
N ARG A 155 8.46 -10.48 -14.83
CA ARG A 155 8.97 -9.16 -15.27
C ARG A 155 9.64 -8.33 -14.16
N MET A 156 10.01 -8.96 -13.03
CA MET A 156 10.70 -8.28 -11.94
C MET A 156 12.21 -8.42 -12.11
N GLU A 157 12.94 -7.33 -11.86
CA GLU A 157 14.41 -7.26 -11.99
C GLU A 157 15.10 -7.59 -10.68
N LYS A 158 14.45 -7.26 -9.57
CA LYS A 158 14.98 -7.45 -8.23
C LYS A 158 13.99 -8.25 -7.39
N ILE A 159 14.48 -9.28 -6.72
CA ILE A 159 13.68 -10.14 -5.85
C ILE A 159 14.40 -10.22 -4.50
N ASP A 160 13.76 -9.70 -3.46
CA ASP A 160 14.21 -9.75 -2.09
C ASP A 160 13.29 -10.66 -1.29
N VAL A 161 13.85 -11.66 -0.63
CA VAL A 161 13.12 -12.65 0.17
C VAL A 161 13.42 -12.41 1.64
N ARG A 162 12.38 -12.13 2.41
CA ARG A 162 12.47 -11.96 3.87
C ARG A 162 12.09 -13.26 4.57
N LEU A 163 13.00 -13.77 5.37
CA LEU A 163 12.86 -15.00 6.15
C LEU A 163 12.11 -14.74 7.47
N ALA A 164 11.61 -15.80 8.09
CA ALA A 164 10.94 -15.73 9.38
C ALA A 164 11.82 -15.19 10.53
N ASP A 165 13.13 -15.37 10.44
CA ASP A 165 14.11 -14.84 11.40
C ASP A 165 14.43 -13.34 11.17
N GLY A 166 13.80 -12.69 10.18
CA GLY A 166 13.96 -11.28 9.85
C GLY A 166 15.06 -10.97 8.85
N ARG A 167 15.91 -11.93 8.45
CA ARG A 167 16.93 -11.73 7.41
C ARG A 167 16.26 -11.47 6.06
N THR A 168 16.82 -10.56 5.28
CA THR A 168 16.42 -10.32 3.89
C THR A 168 17.55 -10.72 2.96
N LEU A 169 17.27 -11.60 2.02
CA LEU A 169 18.24 -12.16 1.09
C LEU A 169 17.78 -11.89 -0.35
N HIS A 170 18.73 -11.64 -1.25
CA HIS A 170 18.44 -11.60 -2.68
C HIS A 170 18.18 -13.02 -3.19
N ALA A 171 17.27 -13.11 -4.16
CA ALA A 171 17.00 -14.37 -4.84
C ALA A 171 17.07 -14.21 -6.36
N SER A 172 17.43 -15.27 -7.04
CA SER A 172 17.38 -15.40 -8.49
C SER A 172 16.34 -16.44 -8.91
N VAL A 173 15.65 -16.18 -10.02
CA VAL A 173 14.71 -17.14 -10.60
C VAL A 173 15.51 -18.24 -11.29
N ILE A 174 15.28 -19.50 -10.92
CA ILE A 174 15.94 -20.66 -11.54
C ILE A 174 15.02 -21.53 -12.40
N GLY A 175 13.70 -21.34 -12.26
CA GLY A 175 12.70 -22.01 -13.09
C GLY A 175 11.33 -21.38 -12.96
N THR A 176 10.54 -21.43 -14.04
CA THR A 176 9.18 -20.91 -14.05
C THR A 176 8.27 -21.77 -14.91
N ASP A 177 7.02 -21.84 -14.50
CA ASP A 177 5.92 -22.36 -15.31
C ASP A 177 4.77 -21.34 -15.24
N SER A 178 4.54 -20.62 -16.33
CA SER A 178 3.49 -19.59 -16.39
C SER A 178 2.09 -20.18 -16.54
N ALA A 179 1.96 -21.42 -17.03
CA ALA A 179 0.66 -22.08 -17.17
C ALA A 179 0.14 -22.60 -15.83
N LEU A 180 1.05 -23.04 -14.97
CA LEU A 180 0.73 -23.50 -13.61
C LEU A 180 0.86 -22.37 -12.56
N ASP A 181 1.28 -21.20 -12.96
CA ASP A 181 1.59 -20.05 -12.09
C ASP A 181 2.62 -20.41 -10.99
N ILE A 182 3.70 -21.10 -11.36
CA ILE A 182 4.74 -21.56 -10.44
C ILE A 182 6.08 -20.91 -10.82
N ALA A 183 6.85 -20.52 -9.81
CA ALA A 183 8.25 -20.13 -9.95
C ALA A 183 9.10 -20.74 -8.83
N VAL A 184 10.35 -21.07 -9.17
CA VAL A 184 11.36 -21.54 -8.21
C VAL A 184 12.47 -20.50 -8.15
N LEU A 185 12.75 -20.04 -6.95
CA LEU A 185 13.83 -19.10 -6.66
C LEU A 185 14.98 -19.80 -5.96
N LYS A 186 16.18 -19.23 -6.12
CA LYS A 186 17.38 -19.62 -5.37
C LYS A 186 17.85 -18.43 -4.55
N LEU A 187 17.92 -18.60 -3.23
CA LEU A 187 18.50 -17.62 -2.31
C LEU A 187 20.01 -17.50 -2.52
N GLN A 188 20.49 -16.24 -2.60
CA GLN A 188 21.92 -15.93 -2.82
C GLN A 188 22.73 -15.92 -1.51
N ASN A 189 22.53 -16.93 -0.67
CA ASN A 189 23.34 -17.10 0.54
C ASN A 189 23.47 -18.58 0.86
N GLN A 190 24.47 -18.91 1.67
CA GLN A 190 24.64 -20.29 2.12
C GLN A 190 23.81 -20.51 3.38
N GLY A 191 22.98 -21.61 3.33
CA GLY A 191 22.17 -22.07 4.44
C GLY A 191 23.00 -22.62 5.60
N PRO A 192 22.41 -23.42 6.47
CA PRO A 192 21.14 -24.13 6.23
C PRO A 192 19.88 -23.27 6.39
N PHE A 193 18.86 -23.62 5.60
CA PHE A 193 17.54 -23.01 5.70
C PHE A 193 16.54 -24.04 6.23
N GLU A 194 15.58 -23.55 7.05
CA GLU A 194 14.45 -24.37 7.45
C GLU A 194 13.55 -24.61 6.24
N ALA A 195 13.42 -25.87 5.84
CA ALA A 195 12.66 -26.28 4.66
C ALA A 195 11.46 -27.15 5.04
N ILE A 196 10.37 -26.98 4.31
CA ILE A 196 9.20 -27.85 4.45
C ILE A 196 9.32 -29.07 3.52
N SER A 197 8.77 -30.19 3.95
CA SER A 197 8.66 -31.40 3.11
C SER A 197 7.39 -31.38 2.28
N PHE A 198 7.45 -31.92 1.06
CA PHE A 198 6.26 -32.15 0.26
C PHE A 198 5.45 -33.34 0.84
N GLY A 199 4.13 -33.17 0.84
CA GLY A 199 3.20 -34.22 1.16
C GLY A 199 2.72 -34.98 -0.09
N ASP A 200 1.95 -36.05 0.13
CA ASP A 200 1.25 -36.75 -0.93
C ASP A 200 -0.16 -36.18 -1.09
N SER A 201 -0.38 -35.46 -2.18
CA SER A 201 -1.68 -34.85 -2.48
C SER A 201 -2.76 -35.86 -2.84
N ASP A 202 -2.39 -37.07 -3.31
CA ASP A 202 -3.34 -38.12 -3.66
C ASP A 202 -3.95 -38.77 -2.39
N ALA A 203 -3.31 -38.60 -1.24
CA ALA A 203 -3.83 -39.04 0.06
C ALA A 203 -4.90 -38.08 0.64
N VAL A 204 -5.06 -36.87 0.10
CA VAL A 204 -6.03 -35.88 0.58
C VAL A 204 -7.43 -36.26 0.12
N ARG A 205 -8.41 -36.25 1.06
CA ARG A 205 -9.81 -36.60 0.81
C ARG A 205 -10.73 -35.42 1.11
N GLU A 206 -11.89 -35.42 0.48
CA GLU A 206 -12.98 -34.51 0.83
C GLU A 206 -13.33 -34.59 2.32
N GLY A 207 -13.46 -33.45 2.97
CA GLY A 207 -13.69 -33.32 4.41
C GLY A 207 -12.43 -33.28 5.28
N ASN A 208 -11.23 -33.40 4.69
CA ASN A 208 -10.00 -33.14 5.43
C ASN A 208 -9.85 -31.64 5.75
N ILE A 209 -9.32 -31.37 6.94
CA ILE A 209 -8.95 -29.99 7.32
C ILE A 209 -7.63 -29.63 6.61
N VAL A 210 -7.60 -28.47 5.95
CA VAL A 210 -6.42 -27.92 5.32
C VAL A 210 -6.10 -26.56 5.90
N LEU A 211 -4.82 -26.21 5.98
CA LEU A 211 -4.35 -24.92 6.46
C LEU A 211 -3.58 -24.22 5.33
N ALA A 212 -3.87 -22.94 5.13
CA ALA A 212 -3.11 -22.09 4.21
C ALA A 212 -2.17 -21.19 5.00
N PHE A 213 -0.90 -21.16 4.60
CA PHE A 213 0.12 -20.30 5.21
C PHE A 213 0.65 -19.32 4.18
N GLY A 214 0.83 -18.07 4.59
CA GLY A 214 1.43 -17.03 3.77
C GLY A 214 1.82 -15.83 4.62
N ASN A 215 2.76 -15.06 4.12
CA ASN A 215 3.24 -13.83 4.77
C ASN A 215 3.52 -12.74 3.73
N PRO A 216 2.50 -12.22 3.03
CA PRO A 216 2.70 -11.30 1.92
C PRO A 216 3.23 -9.92 2.34
N PHE A 217 3.11 -9.56 3.62
CA PHE A 217 3.55 -8.25 4.13
C PHE A 217 4.81 -8.32 5.01
N GLY A 218 5.30 -9.49 5.33
CA GLY A 218 6.55 -9.70 6.09
C GLY A 218 6.42 -9.53 7.58
#